data_84e19295509691199bfbb75d6e515abf
#
_entry.id   84e19295509691199bfbb75d6e515abf
#
_cell.length_a   1.000
_cell.length_b   1.000
_cell.length_c   1.000
_cell.angle_alpha   90.00
_cell.angle_beta   90.00
_cell.angle_gamma   90.00
#
_symmetry.space_group_name_H-M   'P 1'
#
loop_
_entity.id
_entity.type
_entity.pdbx_description
1 polymer ?
#
loop_
_entity_poly.entity_id
_entity_poly.type
_entity_poly.pdbx_seq_one_letter_code
_entity_poly.pdbx_strand_id
1 'polypeptide(L)'
;MKKIFMMAVMAVAALTANAQQEAGTFSIQPKAGLNVSSLSGDGTKAKAGFTAGVEGMYQAAEKFGVSLGVMYSMQGAKVKNVDGAKLNYGYINIPILANYYVVKGLAIKAGIQPGFMTSAKAKYEGNSRDVKESCKKFDFAIPVGVSYEIANVVFDARYNFGLTKTVKNTDKCKNGVFQFTVGYKFGL
;
A
#
# COMPACT_ATOMS: atom_id res chain seq x y z
N MET A 1 0.31 -27.99 -10.45
CA MET A 1 0.16 -26.64 -9.90
C MET A 1 0.74 -25.54 -10.81
N LYS A 2 1.98 -25.67 -11.33
CA LYS A 2 2.58 -24.65 -12.25
C LYS A 2 1.77 -24.43 -13.55
N LYS A 3 1.20 -25.50 -14.13
CA LYS A 3 0.40 -25.42 -15.37
C LYS A 3 -0.95 -24.73 -15.15
N ILE A 4 -1.60 -24.95 -14.01
CA ILE A 4 -2.88 -24.30 -13.65
C ILE A 4 -2.65 -22.80 -13.40
N PHE A 5 -1.53 -22.43 -12.75
CA PHE A 5 -1.16 -21.03 -12.55
C PHE A 5 -0.88 -20.32 -13.88
N MET A 6 -0.15 -20.95 -14.81
CA MET A 6 0.08 -20.40 -16.16
C MET A 6 -1.22 -20.28 -16.97
N MET A 7 -2.13 -21.24 -16.89
CA MET A 7 -3.44 -21.16 -17.56
C MET A 7 -4.31 -20.04 -16.97
N ALA A 8 -4.31 -19.87 -15.64
CA ALA A 8 -5.00 -18.76 -14.99
C ALA A 8 -4.42 -17.39 -15.42
N VAL A 9 -3.10 -17.26 -15.52
CA VAL A 9 -2.44 -16.04 -16.01
C VAL A 9 -2.78 -15.76 -17.48
N MET A 10 -2.83 -16.80 -18.34
CA MET A 10 -3.20 -16.62 -19.75
C MET A 10 -4.70 -16.33 -19.93
N ALA A 11 -5.59 -16.95 -19.15
CA ALA A 11 -7.03 -16.66 -19.19
C ALA A 11 -7.33 -15.21 -18.76
N VAL A 12 -6.59 -14.69 -17.78
CA VAL A 12 -6.70 -13.30 -17.33
C VAL A 12 -6.18 -12.33 -18.41
N ALA A 13 -5.12 -12.68 -19.14
CA ALA A 13 -4.61 -11.88 -20.25
C ALA A 13 -5.59 -11.75 -21.43
N ALA A 14 -6.47 -12.74 -21.65
CA ALA A 14 -7.44 -12.73 -22.74
C ALA A 14 -8.65 -11.79 -22.51
N LEU A 15 -8.91 -11.38 -21.24
CA LEU A 15 -10.03 -10.49 -20.89
C LEU A 15 -9.72 -8.99 -21.00
N THR A 16 -8.54 -8.61 -21.50
CA THR A 16 -7.97 -7.24 -21.41
C THR A 16 -8.29 -6.34 -22.62
N ALA A 17 -9.38 -6.57 -23.34
CA ALA A 17 -9.62 -5.87 -24.60
C ALA A 17 -9.78 -4.32 -24.47
N ASN A 18 -10.07 -3.78 -23.27
CA ASN A 18 -10.36 -2.34 -23.08
C ASN A 18 -9.64 -1.68 -21.87
N ALA A 19 -8.61 -2.28 -21.33
CA ALA A 19 -8.02 -1.83 -20.05
C ALA A 19 -6.92 -0.75 -20.18
N GLN A 20 -6.51 -0.38 -21.38
CA GLN A 20 -5.47 0.64 -21.57
C GLN A 20 -6.10 1.98 -21.94
N GLN A 21 -5.87 2.98 -21.10
CA GLN A 21 -6.32 4.34 -21.33
C GLN A 21 -5.46 5.02 -22.40
N GLU A 22 -6.08 5.85 -23.25
CA GLU A 22 -5.35 6.68 -24.20
C GLU A 22 -4.44 7.67 -23.49
N ALA A 23 -3.29 7.99 -24.11
CA ALA A 23 -2.38 9.00 -23.60
C ALA A 23 -3.10 10.37 -23.47
N GLY A 24 -2.80 11.12 -22.41
CA GLY A 24 -3.45 12.39 -22.11
C GLY A 24 -4.71 12.27 -21.27
N THR A 25 -5.14 11.07 -20.89
CA THR A 25 -6.36 10.87 -20.09
C THR A 25 -6.09 10.91 -18.60
N PHE A 26 -7.08 11.32 -17.85
CA PHE A 26 -7.08 11.35 -16.39
C PHE A 26 -8.13 10.40 -15.82
N SER A 27 -7.81 9.76 -14.69
CA SER A 27 -8.77 8.91 -14.00
C SER A 27 -8.66 9.05 -12.48
N ILE A 28 -9.76 8.77 -11.79
CA ILE A 28 -9.84 8.72 -10.33
C ILE A 28 -10.15 7.30 -9.91
N GLN A 29 -9.44 6.81 -8.89
CA GLN A 29 -9.54 5.44 -8.42
C GLN A 29 -9.74 5.42 -6.89
N PRO A 30 -10.98 5.38 -6.36
CA PRO A 30 -11.23 4.98 -4.99
C PRO A 30 -10.75 3.54 -4.79
N LYS A 31 -10.01 3.30 -3.70
CA LYS A 31 -9.39 2.01 -3.38
C LYS A 31 -9.58 1.68 -1.92
N ALA A 32 -9.77 0.39 -1.63
CA ALA A 32 -9.77 -0.14 -0.27
C ALA A 32 -9.08 -1.50 -0.24
N GLY A 33 -8.55 -1.89 0.92
CA GLY A 33 -7.86 -3.15 1.02
C GLY A 33 -7.22 -3.41 2.38
N LEU A 34 -6.25 -4.30 2.38
CA LEU A 34 -5.57 -4.79 3.58
C LEU A 34 -4.08 -4.45 3.54
N ASN A 35 -3.56 -4.19 4.73
CA ASN A 35 -2.14 -4.06 4.99
C ASN A 35 -1.67 -5.21 5.88
N VAL A 36 -0.47 -5.71 5.61
CA VAL A 36 0.30 -6.52 6.54
C VAL A 36 1.56 -5.73 6.86
N SER A 37 1.61 -5.14 8.04
CA SER A 37 2.71 -4.28 8.48
C SER A 37 3.58 -4.99 9.50
N SER A 38 4.87 -4.74 9.47
CA SER A 38 5.84 -5.21 10.46
C SER A 38 6.85 -4.11 10.75
N LEU A 39 7.32 -4.07 11.97
CA LEU A 39 8.46 -3.23 12.37
C LEU A 39 9.75 -4.04 12.27
N SER A 40 10.79 -3.47 11.66
CA SER A 40 12.11 -4.08 11.68
C SER A 40 12.65 -4.10 13.10
N GLY A 41 13.15 -5.25 13.55
CA GLY A 41 13.71 -5.45 14.88
C GLY A 41 13.22 -6.73 15.53
N ASP A 42 14.02 -7.26 16.45
CA ASP A 42 13.66 -8.43 17.24
C ASP A 42 12.55 -8.06 18.25
N GLY A 43 11.57 -8.94 18.40
CA GLY A 43 10.49 -8.74 19.38
C GLY A 43 9.14 -8.33 18.81
N THR A 44 8.98 -8.18 17.49
CA THR A 44 7.69 -7.89 16.86
C THR A 44 7.26 -8.96 15.86
N LYS A 45 5.95 -9.09 15.66
CA LYS A 45 5.32 -9.92 14.63
C LYS A 45 4.48 -9.04 13.71
N ALA A 46 4.29 -9.49 12.48
CA ALA A 46 3.44 -8.82 11.51
C ALA A 46 2.01 -8.66 12.03
N LYS A 47 1.37 -7.56 11.62
CA LYS A 47 0.00 -7.22 11.99
C LYS A 47 -0.80 -6.85 10.75
N ALA A 48 -1.99 -7.44 10.62
CA ALA A 48 -2.94 -7.03 9.61
C ALA A 48 -3.67 -5.73 10.02
N GLY A 49 -3.91 -4.88 9.06
CA GLY A 49 -4.67 -3.65 9.15
C GLY A 49 -5.46 -3.42 7.87
N PHE A 50 -6.21 -2.33 7.79
CA PHE A 50 -6.90 -1.94 6.58
C PHE A 50 -6.31 -0.65 6.00
N THR A 51 -6.57 -0.42 4.72
CA THR A 51 -6.25 0.82 4.01
C THR A 51 -7.41 1.20 3.10
N ALA A 52 -7.67 2.48 2.98
CA ALA A 52 -8.66 3.02 2.04
C ALA A 52 -8.30 4.45 1.65
N GLY A 53 -8.66 4.84 0.44
CA GLY A 53 -8.40 6.20 -0.05
C GLY A 53 -8.71 6.36 -1.53
N VAL A 54 -8.14 7.40 -2.12
CA VAL A 54 -8.34 7.74 -3.53
C VAL A 54 -6.98 7.99 -4.18
N GLU A 55 -6.80 7.52 -5.40
CA GLU A 55 -5.62 7.74 -6.23
C GLU A 55 -6.07 8.34 -7.57
N GLY A 56 -5.57 9.53 -7.91
CA GLY A 56 -5.70 10.12 -9.23
C GLY A 56 -4.56 9.63 -10.11
N MET A 57 -4.84 9.31 -11.37
CA MET A 57 -3.86 8.83 -12.33
C MET A 57 -3.95 9.59 -13.63
N TYR A 58 -2.83 10.08 -14.11
CA TYR A 58 -2.63 10.68 -15.41
C TYR A 58 -1.85 9.73 -16.32
N GLN A 59 -2.42 9.37 -17.46
CA GLN A 59 -1.78 8.55 -18.47
C GLN A 59 -0.93 9.43 -19.37
N ALA A 60 0.37 9.53 -19.10
CA ALA A 60 1.27 10.43 -19.84
C ALA A 60 1.66 9.88 -21.22
N ALA A 61 1.67 8.56 -21.40
CA ALA A 61 1.91 7.87 -22.67
C ALA A 61 1.18 6.50 -22.64
N GLU A 62 1.08 5.82 -23.78
CA GLU A 62 0.40 4.50 -23.88
C GLU A 62 0.83 3.50 -22.80
N LYS A 63 2.12 3.50 -22.44
CA LYS A 63 2.69 2.57 -21.45
C LYS A 63 3.12 3.21 -20.15
N PHE A 64 2.92 4.53 -19.99
CA PHE A 64 3.42 5.23 -18.83
C PHE A 64 2.38 6.17 -18.25
N GLY A 65 2.16 6.03 -16.94
CA GLY A 65 1.27 6.91 -16.17
C GLY A 65 1.92 7.33 -14.86
N VAL A 66 1.45 8.46 -14.34
CA VAL A 66 1.83 8.96 -13.01
C VAL A 66 0.58 9.02 -12.14
N SER A 67 0.67 8.52 -10.92
CA SER A 67 -0.43 8.59 -9.98
C SER A 67 -0.05 9.29 -8.69
N LEU A 68 -1.01 10.02 -8.13
CA LEU A 68 -0.97 10.69 -6.86
C LEU A 68 -2.18 10.29 -6.03
N GLY A 69 -1.98 9.86 -4.80
CA GLY A 69 -3.07 9.40 -3.94
C GLY A 69 -3.08 10.02 -2.56
N VAL A 70 -4.21 9.87 -1.87
CA VAL A 70 -4.35 10.09 -0.43
C VAL A 70 -5.00 8.85 0.15
N MET A 71 -4.26 8.14 1.02
CA MET A 71 -4.66 6.85 1.57
C MET A 71 -4.59 6.88 3.09
N TYR A 72 -5.69 6.56 3.76
CA TYR A 72 -5.62 6.19 5.18
C TYR A 72 -5.13 4.75 5.31
N SER A 73 -4.24 4.50 6.26
CA SER A 73 -3.60 3.20 6.44
C SER A 73 -3.46 2.86 7.91
N MET A 74 -4.11 1.79 8.34
CA MET A 74 -3.87 1.20 9.67
C MET A 74 -2.69 0.24 9.59
N GLN A 75 -1.68 0.51 10.41
CA GLN A 75 -0.43 -0.22 10.47
C GLN A 75 -0.09 -0.61 11.93
N GLY A 76 1.06 -1.19 12.15
CA GLY A 76 1.58 -1.50 13.47
C GLY A 76 2.26 -2.86 13.55
N ALA A 77 2.39 -3.37 14.77
CA ALA A 77 2.99 -4.67 15.03
C ALA A 77 2.35 -5.32 16.26
N LYS A 78 2.47 -6.65 16.34
CA LYS A 78 2.21 -7.41 17.58
C LYS A 78 3.53 -7.58 18.32
N VAL A 79 3.51 -7.51 19.64
CA VAL A 79 4.69 -7.78 20.47
C VAL A 79 4.86 -9.30 20.60
N LYS A 80 6.08 -9.81 20.40
CA LYS A 80 6.40 -11.24 20.64
C LYS A 80 6.35 -11.52 22.15
N ASN A 81 5.97 -12.75 22.50
CA ASN A 81 5.98 -13.27 23.87
C ASN A 81 5.09 -12.51 24.88
N VAL A 82 4.22 -11.62 24.39
CA VAL A 82 3.21 -10.94 25.23
C VAL A 82 1.87 -11.05 24.51
N ASP A 83 1.05 -12.01 24.93
CA ASP A 83 -0.26 -12.21 24.33
C ASP A 83 -1.16 -10.99 24.57
N GLY A 84 -1.85 -10.56 23.53
CA GLY A 84 -2.73 -9.39 23.59
C GLY A 84 -2.03 -8.03 23.39
N ALA A 85 -0.69 -7.96 23.47
CA ALA A 85 0.02 -6.69 23.25
C ALA A 85 0.15 -6.34 21.76
N LYS A 86 -0.39 -5.19 21.38
CA LYS A 86 -0.43 -4.71 19.99
C LYS A 86 -0.11 -3.22 19.92
N LEU A 87 0.68 -2.85 18.92
CA LEU A 87 0.89 -1.46 18.51
C LEU A 87 -0.03 -1.17 17.32
N ASN A 88 -0.79 -0.10 17.41
CA ASN A 88 -1.69 0.35 16.36
C ASN A 88 -1.28 1.76 15.93
N TYR A 89 -0.94 1.92 14.66
CA TYR A 89 -0.59 3.20 14.07
C TYR A 89 -1.57 3.53 12.94
N GLY A 90 -2.11 4.74 12.94
CA GLY A 90 -2.87 5.29 11.83
C GLY A 90 -2.01 6.29 11.07
N TYR A 91 -2.00 6.17 9.73
CA TYR A 91 -1.28 7.08 8.85
C TYR A 91 -2.19 7.61 7.76
N ILE A 92 -1.96 8.87 7.36
CA ILE A 92 -2.36 9.38 6.06
C ILE A 92 -1.11 9.33 5.19
N ASN A 93 -1.15 8.51 4.14
CA ASN A 93 -0.07 8.33 3.18
C ASN A 93 -0.41 9.04 1.87
N ILE A 94 0.59 9.64 1.25
CA ILE A 94 0.46 10.33 -0.04
C ILE A 94 1.38 9.62 -1.06
N PRO A 95 0.96 8.49 -1.65
CA PRO A 95 1.75 7.82 -2.67
C PRO A 95 1.82 8.67 -3.95
N ILE A 96 3.02 8.82 -4.49
CA ILE A 96 3.34 9.41 -5.79
C ILE A 96 4.06 8.33 -6.56
N LEU A 97 3.43 7.76 -7.60
CA LEU A 97 3.91 6.55 -8.27
C LEU A 97 4.03 6.78 -9.78
N ALA A 98 5.12 6.28 -10.33
CA ALA A 98 5.24 5.97 -11.74
C ALA A 98 4.65 4.58 -12.00
N ASN A 99 3.86 4.46 -13.05
CA ASN A 99 3.18 3.22 -13.46
C ASN A 99 3.65 2.90 -14.87
N TYR A 100 4.30 1.76 -15.05
CA TYR A 100 4.73 1.30 -16.36
C TYR A 100 3.96 0.04 -16.76
N TYR A 101 3.19 0.11 -17.82
CA TYR A 101 2.39 -0.99 -18.36
C TYR A 101 3.27 -1.92 -19.20
N VAL A 102 3.57 -3.09 -18.63
CA VAL A 102 4.38 -4.13 -19.30
C VAL A 102 3.58 -4.79 -20.41
N VAL A 103 2.35 -5.13 -20.09
CA VAL A 103 1.32 -5.60 -21.02
C VAL A 103 0.00 -4.92 -20.69
N LYS A 104 -0.99 -5.05 -21.57
CA LYS A 104 -2.32 -4.45 -21.37
C LYS A 104 -2.90 -4.86 -20.02
N GLY A 105 -3.25 -3.89 -19.19
CA GLY A 105 -3.80 -4.07 -17.84
C GLY A 105 -2.77 -4.34 -16.74
N LEU A 106 -1.56 -4.84 -17.03
CA LEU A 106 -0.55 -5.12 -16.02
C LEU A 106 0.49 -4.00 -15.96
N ALA A 107 0.58 -3.32 -14.83
CA ALA A 107 1.59 -2.28 -14.60
C ALA A 107 2.52 -2.64 -13.44
N ILE A 108 3.79 -2.31 -13.61
CA ILE A 108 4.76 -2.21 -12.52
C ILE A 108 4.69 -0.79 -11.97
N LYS A 109 4.71 -0.65 -10.66
CA LYS A 109 4.58 0.63 -9.96
C LYS A 109 5.77 0.83 -9.03
N ALA A 110 6.33 2.03 -9.06
CA ALA A 110 7.36 2.44 -8.12
C ALA A 110 7.28 3.95 -7.86
N GLY A 111 7.73 4.41 -6.70
CA GLY A 111 7.71 5.83 -6.40
C GLY A 111 8.11 6.17 -4.99
N ILE A 112 7.53 7.24 -4.47
CA ILE A 112 7.77 7.75 -3.11
C ILE A 112 6.43 7.89 -2.38
N GLN A 113 6.46 7.75 -1.07
CA GLN A 113 5.27 7.87 -0.23
C GLN A 113 5.60 8.56 1.09
N PRO A 114 5.45 9.88 1.17
CA PRO A 114 5.38 10.55 2.46
C PRO A 114 4.12 10.10 3.21
N GLY A 115 4.25 9.96 4.53
CA GLY A 115 3.19 9.54 5.43
C GLY A 115 3.17 10.38 6.71
N PHE A 116 1.97 10.69 7.19
CA PHE A 116 1.76 11.46 8.40
C PHE A 116 0.99 10.63 9.42
N MET A 117 1.58 10.42 10.60
CA MET A 117 0.96 9.67 11.66
C MET A 117 -0.20 10.46 12.27
N THR A 118 -1.40 9.89 12.20
CA THR A 118 -2.62 10.45 12.78
C THR A 118 -2.87 9.93 14.19
N SER A 119 -2.55 8.66 14.45
CA SER A 119 -2.73 8.03 15.76
C SER A 119 -1.66 6.98 16.04
N ALA A 120 -1.30 6.82 17.33
CA ALA A 120 -0.44 5.74 17.78
C ALA A 120 -0.93 5.26 19.15
N LYS A 121 -1.38 4.00 19.23
CA LYS A 121 -1.93 3.40 20.45
C LYS A 121 -1.26 2.08 20.76
N ALA A 122 -0.77 1.92 21.97
CA ALA A 122 -0.39 0.63 22.54
C ALA A 122 -1.60 0.01 23.23
N LYS A 123 -1.93 -1.24 22.89
CA LYS A 123 -2.99 -2.01 23.53
C LYS A 123 -2.41 -3.20 24.27
N TYR A 124 -2.81 -3.40 25.50
CA TYR A 124 -2.46 -4.56 26.33
C TYR A 124 -3.61 -4.88 27.28
N GLU A 125 -4.07 -6.14 27.32
CA GLU A 125 -5.16 -6.63 28.20
C GLU A 125 -6.41 -5.74 28.21
N GLY A 126 -6.86 -5.29 27.04
CA GLY A 126 -8.04 -4.42 26.93
C GLY A 126 -7.77 -2.94 27.16
N ASN A 127 -6.67 -2.59 27.83
CA ASN A 127 -6.27 -1.20 28.06
C ASN A 127 -5.60 -0.61 26.79
N SER A 128 -5.90 0.65 26.51
CA SER A 128 -5.32 1.38 25.37
C SER A 128 -4.65 2.65 25.88
N ARG A 129 -3.35 2.79 25.61
CA ARG A 129 -2.57 3.99 25.95
C ARG A 129 -2.11 4.69 24.67
N ASP A 130 -2.26 6.00 24.64
CA ASP A 130 -1.70 6.81 23.56
C ASP A 130 -0.17 6.90 23.72
N VAL A 131 0.55 6.61 22.64
CA VAL A 131 2.03 6.62 22.57
C VAL A 131 2.54 7.53 21.45
N LYS A 132 1.69 8.37 20.90
CA LYS A 132 1.98 9.23 19.74
C LYS A 132 3.16 10.17 19.98
N GLU A 133 3.35 10.66 21.19
CA GLU A 133 4.46 11.55 21.54
C GLU A 133 5.83 10.86 21.48
N SER A 134 5.86 9.54 21.70
CA SER A 134 7.07 8.72 21.60
C SER A 134 7.39 8.28 20.17
N CYS A 135 6.48 8.51 19.23
CA CYS A 135 6.63 8.16 17.82
C CYS A 135 7.02 9.37 16.97
N LYS A 136 7.63 9.11 15.82
CA LYS A 136 7.84 10.14 14.80
C LYS A 136 6.55 10.33 14.03
N LYS A 137 6.14 11.59 13.87
CA LYS A 137 4.90 11.98 13.18
C LYS A 137 4.98 11.83 11.66
N PHE A 138 6.19 11.86 11.11
CA PHE A 138 6.45 11.77 9.68
C PHE A 138 7.12 10.42 9.35
N ASP A 139 6.62 9.77 8.33
CA ASP A 139 7.18 8.57 7.73
C ASP A 139 7.46 8.81 6.26
N PHE A 140 8.47 8.13 5.72
CA PHE A 140 8.81 8.17 4.31
C PHE A 140 9.11 6.76 3.84
N ALA A 141 8.44 6.34 2.78
CA ALA A 141 8.59 5.02 2.22
C ALA A 141 8.84 5.06 0.70
N ILE A 142 9.43 4.00 0.18
CA ILE A 142 9.53 3.69 -1.25
C ILE A 142 8.57 2.54 -1.53
N PRO A 143 7.40 2.80 -2.14
CA PRO A 143 6.51 1.77 -2.65
C PRO A 143 7.06 1.17 -3.94
N VAL A 144 7.00 -0.16 -4.02
CA VAL A 144 7.26 -0.94 -5.23
C VAL A 144 6.18 -2.01 -5.32
N GLY A 145 5.59 -2.20 -6.49
CA GLY A 145 4.51 -3.17 -6.63
C GLY A 145 4.06 -3.37 -8.06
N VAL A 146 2.94 -4.07 -8.16
CA VAL A 146 2.27 -4.35 -9.43
C VAL A 146 0.79 -4.05 -9.30
N SER A 147 0.16 -3.66 -10.38
CA SER A 147 -1.30 -3.58 -10.46
C SER A 147 -1.80 -4.28 -11.71
N TYR A 148 -2.98 -4.87 -11.58
CA TYR A 148 -3.67 -5.49 -12.68
C TYR A 148 -5.07 -4.90 -12.82
N GLU A 149 -5.39 -4.47 -14.03
CA GLU A 149 -6.64 -3.81 -14.37
C GLU A 149 -7.47 -4.72 -15.29
N ILE A 150 -8.70 -5.01 -14.85
CA ILE A 150 -9.70 -5.75 -15.64
C ILE A 150 -10.92 -4.85 -15.77
N ALA A 151 -11.23 -4.43 -16.99
CA ALA A 151 -12.21 -3.39 -17.25
C ALA A 151 -11.88 -2.15 -16.40
N ASN A 152 -12.73 -1.82 -15.44
CA ASN A 152 -12.52 -0.68 -14.54
C ASN A 152 -12.10 -1.09 -13.13
N VAL A 153 -11.91 -2.39 -12.85
CA VAL A 153 -11.47 -2.87 -11.54
C VAL A 153 -9.96 -2.99 -11.53
N VAL A 154 -9.33 -2.38 -10.53
CA VAL A 154 -7.87 -2.36 -10.37
C VAL A 154 -7.50 -3.14 -9.12
N PHE A 155 -6.74 -4.21 -9.28
CA PHE A 155 -6.08 -4.95 -8.22
C PHE A 155 -4.66 -4.44 -8.09
N ASP A 156 -4.26 -4.07 -6.89
CA ASP A 156 -2.94 -3.47 -6.63
C ASP A 156 -2.27 -4.20 -5.46
N ALA A 157 -1.05 -4.64 -5.67
CA ALA A 157 -0.22 -5.29 -4.67
C ALA A 157 1.11 -4.57 -4.61
N ARG A 158 1.45 -3.97 -3.45
CA ARG A 158 2.70 -3.22 -3.28
C ARG A 158 3.36 -3.50 -1.94
N TYR A 159 4.67 -3.37 -1.92
CA TYR A 159 5.46 -3.33 -0.69
C TYR A 159 6.01 -1.93 -0.49
N ASN A 160 5.73 -1.35 0.66
CA ASN A 160 6.20 -0.02 1.04
C ASN A 160 7.42 -0.20 1.96
N PHE A 161 8.61 0.09 1.43
CA PHE A 161 9.87 0.07 2.17
C PHE A 161 9.98 1.34 3.01
N GLY A 162 9.73 1.27 4.32
CA GLY A 162 9.91 2.39 5.23
C GLY A 162 11.38 2.76 5.36
N LEU A 163 11.70 4.01 5.12
CA LEU A 163 13.06 4.54 5.24
C LEU A 163 13.28 5.26 6.57
N THR A 164 12.22 5.85 7.13
CA THR A 164 12.27 6.59 8.39
C THR A 164 12.10 5.66 9.59
N LYS A 165 12.62 6.08 10.72
CA LYS A 165 12.47 5.39 12.01
C LYS A 165 11.09 5.75 12.58
N THR A 166 10.30 4.76 12.97
CA THR A 166 8.95 4.95 13.52
C THR A 166 8.97 5.43 14.99
N VAL A 167 9.97 5.00 15.76
CA VAL A 167 10.12 5.33 17.19
C VAL A 167 11.32 6.25 17.39
N LYS A 168 11.15 7.26 18.27
CA LYS A 168 12.27 8.10 18.73
C LYS A 168 13.23 7.25 19.57
N ASN A 169 14.52 7.55 19.52
CA ASN A 169 15.57 6.89 20.31
C ASN A 169 15.83 5.39 20.05
N THR A 170 15.40 4.85 18.90
CA THR A 170 15.68 3.47 18.51
C THR A 170 16.15 3.41 17.05
N ASP A 171 17.34 2.85 16.83
CA ASP A 171 17.97 2.83 15.50
C ASP A 171 17.42 1.75 14.55
N LYS A 172 16.64 0.79 15.04
CA LYS A 172 16.27 -0.42 14.32
C LYS A 172 14.79 -0.55 13.93
N CYS A 173 13.92 0.44 14.23
CA CYS A 173 12.49 0.32 13.97
C CYS A 173 12.07 1.06 12.68
N LYS A 174 12.23 0.42 11.54
CA LYS A 174 11.64 0.85 10.26
C LYS A 174 10.33 0.09 10.01
N ASN A 175 9.40 0.73 9.33
CA ASN A 175 8.11 0.14 9.01
C ASN A 175 8.14 -0.50 7.61
N GLY A 176 7.81 -1.79 7.51
CA GLY A 176 7.61 -2.49 6.25
C GLY A 176 6.13 -2.83 6.11
N VAL A 177 5.52 -2.47 4.99
CA VAL A 177 4.08 -2.70 4.78
C VAL A 177 3.82 -3.36 3.44
N PHE A 178 3.29 -4.58 3.51
CA PHE A 178 2.67 -5.23 2.36
C PHE A 178 1.23 -4.73 2.26
N GLN A 179 0.85 -4.19 1.10
CA GLN A 179 -0.45 -3.59 0.87
C GLN A 179 -1.12 -4.24 -0.33
N PHE A 180 -2.37 -4.68 -0.14
CA PHE A 180 -3.24 -5.19 -1.20
C PHE A 180 -4.50 -4.34 -1.24
N THR A 181 -4.82 -3.78 -2.39
CA THR A 181 -6.04 -2.99 -2.57
C THR A 181 -6.78 -3.39 -3.83
N VAL A 182 -8.09 -3.23 -3.76
CA VAL A 182 -8.99 -3.27 -4.91
C VAL A 182 -9.59 -1.88 -5.06
N GLY A 183 -9.62 -1.38 -6.28
CA GLY A 183 -10.17 -0.08 -6.61
C GLY A 183 -11.05 -0.15 -7.84
N TYR A 184 -11.78 0.91 -8.07
CA TYR A 184 -12.54 1.12 -9.29
C TYR A 184 -12.05 2.38 -9.99
N LYS A 185 -11.81 2.31 -11.29
CA LYS A 185 -11.27 3.37 -12.12
C LYS A 185 -12.39 4.11 -12.85
N PHE A 186 -12.52 5.38 -12.55
CA PHE A 186 -13.38 6.30 -13.26
C PHE A 186 -12.54 7.13 -14.22
N GLY A 187 -12.74 6.99 -15.53
CA GLY A 187 -12.16 7.89 -16.54
C GLY A 187 -12.84 9.25 -16.49
N LEU A 188 -12.08 10.32 -16.68
CA LEU A 188 -12.52 11.71 -16.76
C LEU A 188 -12.21 12.28 -18.13
#